data_bb792ce37fa192f136c45f7fcd246b69
#
_entry.id   bb792ce37fa192f136c45f7fcd246b69
#
_cell.length_a   1.000
_cell.length_b   1.000
_cell.length_c   1.000
_cell.angle_alpha   90.00
_cell.angle_beta   90.00
_cell.angle_gamma   90.00
#
_symmetry.space_group_name_H-M   'P 1'
#
loop_
_entity.id
_entity.type
_entity.pdbx_description
1 polymer ?
#
loop_
_entity_poly.entity_id
_entity_poly.type
_entity_poly.pdbx_seq_one_letter_code
_entity_poly.pdbx_strand_id
1 'polypeptide(L)' 'MDHREKVTELLQQKFRGASFDDPAVKKKASAWLNRQGYGWSDISDVFNDYQ' A
#
# COMPACT_ATOMS: atom_id res chain seq x y z
N MET A 1 -4.18 -17.80 -2.71
CA MET A 1 -3.10 -16.81 -2.67
C MET A 1 -3.67 -15.44 -2.37
N ASP A 2 -3.09 -14.77 -1.40
CA ASP A 2 -3.63 -13.51 -0.92
C ASP A 2 -3.03 -12.34 -1.69
N HIS A 3 -3.89 -11.54 -2.34
CA HIS A 3 -3.47 -10.34 -3.06
C HIS A 3 -2.73 -9.35 -2.16
N ARG A 4 -3.08 -9.34 -0.86
CA ARG A 4 -2.48 -8.40 0.07
C ARG A 4 -1.00 -8.64 0.27
N GLU A 5 -0.57 -9.90 0.26
CA GLU A 5 0.86 -10.23 0.39
C GLU A 5 1.65 -9.62 -0.74
N LYS A 6 1.18 -9.77 -1.96
CA LYS A 6 1.87 -9.26 -3.14
C LYS A 6 1.89 -7.73 -3.14
N VAL A 7 0.77 -7.12 -2.80
CA VAL A 7 0.66 -5.66 -2.73
C VAL A 7 1.58 -5.11 -1.65
N THR A 8 1.62 -5.77 -0.50
CA THR A 8 2.50 -5.38 0.60
C THR A 8 3.97 -5.45 0.18
N GLU A 9 4.36 -6.52 -0.51
CA GLU A 9 5.72 -6.65 -1.04
C GLU A 9 6.07 -5.51 -1.98
N LEU A 10 5.17 -5.21 -2.91
CA LEU A 10 5.37 -4.13 -3.87
C LEU A 10 5.56 -2.79 -3.17
N LEU A 11 4.74 -2.54 -2.15
CA LEU A 11 4.84 -1.32 -1.36
C LEU A 11 6.18 -1.21 -0.65
N GLN A 12 6.61 -2.31 -0.04
CA GLN A 12 7.89 -2.33 0.67
C GLN A 12 9.06 -2.06 -0.25
N GLN A 13 9.00 -2.56 -1.48
CA GLN A 13 10.04 -2.33 -2.46
C GLN A 13 10.02 -0.90 -2.98
N LYS A 14 8.84 -0.39 -3.30
CA LYS A 14 8.68 0.93 -3.88
C LYS A 14 8.96 2.05 -2.87
N PHE A 15 8.48 1.86 -1.65
CA PHE A 15 8.61 2.87 -0.59
C PHE A 15 9.54 2.40 0.52
N ARG A 16 10.66 1.84 0.10
CA ARG A 16 11.65 1.31 1.02
C ARG A 16 12.18 2.41 1.93
N GLY A 17 12.13 2.16 3.23
CA GLY A 17 12.57 3.13 4.22
C GLY A 17 11.55 4.19 4.58
N ALA A 18 10.40 4.21 3.91
CA ALA A 18 9.33 5.15 4.23
C ALA A 18 8.50 4.66 5.41
N SER A 19 7.97 5.61 6.19
CA SER A 19 7.10 5.29 7.31
C SER A 19 5.64 5.34 6.85
N PHE A 20 4.95 4.20 6.92
CA PHE A 20 3.54 4.14 6.52
C PHE A 20 2.60 4.69 7.59
N ASP A 21 3.14 5.11 8.73
CA ASP A 21 2.38 5.85 9.74
C ASP A 21 2.17 7.31 9.32
N ASP A 22 2.99 7.80 8.41
CA ASP A 22 2.90 9.16 7.92
C ASP A 22 1.75 9.28 6.91
N PRO A 23 0.76 10.17 7.16
CA PRO A 23 -0.37 10.33 6.24
C PRO A 23 0.05 10.71 4.82
N ALA A 24 1.12 11.47 4.68
CA ALA A 24 1.62 11.85 3.35
C ALA A 24 2.11 10.63 2.58
N VAL A 25 2.81 9.72 3.27
CA VAL A 25 3.30 8.48 2.66
C VAL A 25 2.12 7.58 2.28
N LYS A 26 1.14 7.45 3.17
CA LYS A 26 -0.07 6.67 2.89
C LYS A 26 -0.77 7.18 1.64
N LYS A 27 -0.91 8.49 1.53
CA LYS A 27 -1.58 9.10 0.39
C LYS A 27 -0.85 8.80 -0.91
N LYS A 28 0.47 8.94 -0.91
CA LYS A 28 1.30 8.66 -2.09
C LYS A 28 1.22 7.17 -2.47
N ALA A 29 1.33 6.32 -1.48
CA ALA A 29 1.28 4.88 -1.70
C ALA A 29 -0.10 4.45 -2.23
N SER A 30 -1.17 5.01 -1.67
CA SER A 30 -2.53 4.71 -2.13
C SER A 30 -2.72 5.12 -3.58
N ALA A 31 -2.27 6.31 -3.94
CA ALA A 31 -2.38 6.79 -5.31
C ALA A 31 -1.57 5.91 -6.27
N TRP A 32 -0.38 5.50 -5.85
CA TRP A 32 0.45 4.63 -6.66
C TRP A 32 -0.22 3.27 -6.89
N LEU A 33 -0.77 2.67 -5.84
CA LEU A 33 -1.46 1.39 -5.96
C LEU A 33 -2.68 1.50 -6.85
N ASN A 34 -3.44 2.59 -6.73
CA ASN A 34 -4.61 2.80 -7.58
C ASN A 34 -4.21 2.88 -9.05
N ARG A 35 -3.08 3.50 -9.35
CA ARG A 35 -2.56 3.58 -10.72
C ARG A 35 -2.13 2.21 -11.23
N GLN A 36 -1.73 1.31 -10.34
CA GLN A 36 -1.36 -0.05 -10.71
C GLN A 36 -2.58 -0.93 -10.99
N GLY A 37 -3.78 -0.43 -10.72
CA GLY A 37 -5.02 -1.14 -10.99
C GLY A 37 -5.71 -1.73 -9.78
N TYR A 38 -5.21 -1.46 -8.59
CA TYR A 38 -5.85 -1.97 -7.36
C TYR A 38 -7.02 -1.08 -6.95
N GLY A 39 -8.11 -1.71 -6.51
CA GLY A 39 -9.26 -0.98 -6.01
C GLY A 39 -9.02 -0.40 -4.62
N TRP A 40 -9.84 0.60 -4.25
CA TRP A 40 -9.70 1.24 -2.94
C TRP A 40 -9.94 0.27 -1.79
N SER A 41 -10.79 -0.75 -1.99
CA SER A 41 -10.99 -1.80 -1.00
C SER A 41 -9.69 -2.54 -0.68
N ASP A 42 -8.98 -2.92 -1.73
CA ASP A 42 -7.72 -3.65 -1.57
C ASP A 42 -6.67 -2.77 -0.90
N ILE A 43 -6.62 -1.51 -1.30
CA ILE A 43 -5.68 -0.54 -0.73
C ILE A 43 -5.95 -0.34 0.76
N SER A 44 -7.22 -0.20 1.13
CA SER A 44 -7.61 -0.06 2.53
C SER A 44 -7.20 -1.27 3.36
N ASP A 45 -7.41 -2.46 2.82
CA ASP A 45 -7.05 -3.70 3.51
C ASP A 45 -5.56 -3.78 3.78
N VAL A 46 -4.75 -3.37 2.81
CA VAL A 46 -3.30 -3.37 2.96
C VAL A 46 -2.88 -2.43 4.09
N PHE A 47 -3.43 -1.23 4.13
CA PHE A 47 -3.06 -0.26 5.16
C PHE A 47 -3.61 -0.62 6.54
N ASN A 48 -4.72 -1.32 6.60
CA ASN A 48 -5.23 -1.83 7.87
C ASN A 48 -4.28 -2.84 8.49
N ASP A 49 -3.62 -3.64 7.68
CA ASP A 49 -2.65 -4.62 8.16
C ASP A 49 -1.39 -3.96 8.75
N TYR A 50 -1.11 -2.72 8.36
CA TYR A 50 0.05 -1.98 8.88
C TYR A 50 -0.21 -1.28 10.20
N GLN A 51 -1.45 -1.24 10.62
CA GLN A 51 -1.81 -0.62 11.90
C GLN A 51 -1.73 -1.65 13.07
#